data_2ac263de4f3c05cbe19053d87837b285
#
_entry.id   2ac263de4f3c05cbe19053d87837b285
#
_cell.length_a   1.000
_cell.length_b   1.000
_cell.length_c   1.000
_cell.angle_alpha   90.00
_cell.angle_beta   90.00
_cell.angle_gamma   90.00
#
_symmetry.space_group_name_H-M   'P 1'
#
loop_
_entity.id
_entity.type
_entity.pdbx_description
1 polymer ?
#
loop_
_entity_poly.entity_id
_entity_poly.type
_entity_poly.pdbx_seq_one_letter_code
_entity_poly.pdbx_strand_id
1 'polypeptide(L)'
;SEYQFDCNSCGILSAIHEQSSDINQGVVREAEEEQGAGDQGIMFGYACNETREMMPATLILSHVILKELAVIRREGKVMTYLRPDSKSQVTMEYDETTNKPLRVHTIVVSTQHDEFILPGNGLTEKEAEERMQERIREDVRTILIPRVKARLERAGDKLAGLIGDDYILHVNPTGKFVIGGPHGDTGLTGRKLSLIHISEPTRPLYIS
;
A
#
# COMPACT_ATOMS: atom_id res chain seq x y z
N SER A 1 -1.36 -15.41 -19.29
CA SER A 1 -1.27 -15.36 -17.82
C SER A 1 -2.60 -14.91 -17.23
N GLU A 2 -2.94 -15.41 -16.07
CA GLU A 2 -4.18 -15.09 -15.35
C GLU A 2 -4.32 -13.58 -15.04
N TYR A 3 -3.19 -12.88 -14.85
CA TYR A 3 -3.14 -11.44 -14.54
C TYR A 3 -2.89 -10.56 -15.76
N GLN A 4 -2.97 -11.12 -16.97
CA GLN A 4 -2.70 -10.44 -18.24
C GLN A 4 -1.33 -9.75 -18.31
N PHE A 5 -0.41 -10.16 -17.45
CA PHE A 5 0.99 -9.78 -17.42
C PHE A 5 1.84 -10.99 -16.99
N ASP A 6 2.91 -11.30 -17.75
CA ASP A 6 3.74 -12.46 -17.49
C ASP A 6 5.22 -12.15 -17.75
N CYS A 7 6.07 -12.55 -16.82
CA CYS A 7 7.51 -12.27 -16.90
C CYS A 7 8.21 -12.96 -18.09
N ASN A 8 7.62 -14.02 -18.65
CA ASN A 8 8.17 -14.73 -19.79
C ASN A 8 7.72 -14.16 -21.14
N SER A 9 6.70 -13.28 -21.14
CA SER A 9 6.13 -12.74 -22.38
C SER A 9 6.08 -11.20 -22.42
N CYS A 10 6.52 -10.52 -21.34
CA CYS A 10 6.59 -9.07 -21.34
C CYS A 10 7.75 -8.56 -22.21
N GLY A 11 7.52 -7.46 -22.93
CA GLY A 11 8.57 -6.74 -23.64
C GLY A 11 9.39 -5.89 -22.67
N ILE A 12 10.72 -5.92 -22.82
CA ILE A 12 11.64 -5.10 -22.06
C ILE A 12 12.46 -4.26 -23.03
N LEU A 13 12.38 -2.93 -22.89
CA LEU A 13 13.20 -1.99 -23.62
C LEU A 13 14.07 -1.21 -22.62
N SER A 14 15.36 -1.08 -22.94
CA SER A 14 16.30 -0.30 -22.15
C SER A 14 16.98 0.74 -23.02
N ALA A 15 17.04 1.97 -22.54
CA ALA A 15 17.75 3.08 -23.18
C ALA A 15 18.79 3.67 -22.21
N ILE A 16 19.33 2.83 -21.34
CA ILE A 16 20.39 3.20 -20.40
C ILE A 16 21.71 3.24 -21.17
N HIS A 17 22.43 4.32 -21.04
CA HIS A 17 23.76 4.51 -21.60
C HIS A 17 24.72 5.07 -20.55
N GLU A 18 26.00 5.04 -20.85
CA GLU A 18 27.03 5.56 -19.97
C GLU A 18 26.87 7.08 -19.76
N GLN A 19 27.22 7.54 -18.57
CA GLN A 19 27.28 8.95 -18.25
C GLN A 19 28.45 9.62 -18.99
N SER A 20 28.32 10.90 -19.26
CA SER A 20 29.44 11.66 -19.90
C SER A 20 30.71 11.55 -19.05
N SER A 21 31.86 11.47 -19.71
CA SER A 21 33.16 11.41 -19.04
C SER A 21 33.41 12.60 -18.12
N ASP A 22 32.93 13.78 -18.50
CA ASP A 22 33.12 15.03 -17.75
C ASP A 22 32.36 14.97 -16.39
N ILE A 23 31.15 14.41 -16.37
CA ILE A 23 30.39 14.20 -15.12
C ILE A 23 31.02 13.05 -14.33
N ASN A 24 31.37 11.97 -15.02
CA ASN A 24 31.86 10.75 -14.41
C ASN A 24 33.15 10.95 -13.61
N GLN A 25 34.06 11.85 -14.04
CA GLN A 25 35.27 12.19 -13.29
C GLN A 25 34.98 12.77 -11.89
N GLY A 26 33.77 13.32 -11.66
CA GLY A 26 33.31 13.80 -10.36
C GLY A 26 32.64 12.72 -9.52
N VAL A 27 32.21 11.62 -10.13
CA VAL A 27 31.43 10.55 -9.49
C VAL A 27 32.30 9.39 -9.08
N VAL A 28 33.11 8.85 -10.00
CA VAL A 28 33.93 7.65 -9.74
C VAL A 28 35.15 8.01 -8.92
N ARG A 29 35.34 7.28 -7.82
CA ARG A 29 36.51 7.35 -6.93
C ARG A 29 37.12 5.97 -6.76
N GLU A 30 38.35 5.92 -6.27
CA GLU A 30 39.03 4.63 -6.01
C GLU A 30 38.38 3.84 -4.88
N ALA A 31 37.95 4.51 -3.81
CA ALA A 31 37.24 3.90 -2.69
C ALA A 31 35.72 4.02 -2.88
N GLU A 32 35.00 2.95 -2.56
CA GLU A 32 33.54 2.89 -2.70
C GLU A 32 32.83 3.92 -1.81
N GLU A 33 33.39 4.18 -0.63
CA GLU A 33 32.85 5.15 0.34
C GLU A 33 33.00 6.61 -0.13
N GLU A 34 33.87 6.87 -1.12
CA GLU A 34 34.15 8.20 -1.65
C GLU A 34 33.41 8.51 -2.93
N GLN A 35 32.56 7.57 -3.41
CA GLN A 35 31.79 7.79 -4.64
C GLN A 35 30.98 9.08 -4.56
N GLY A 36 31.07 9.89 -5.60
CA GLY A 36 30.34 11.15 -5.72
C GLY A 36 28.95 10.98 -6.32
N ALA A 37 28.19 12.05 -6.33
CA ALA A 37 26.89 12.11 -7.00
C ALA A 37 27.02 12.79 -8.35
N GLY A 38 26.29 12.29 -9.36
CA GLY A 38 26.27 12.86 -10.71
C GLY A 38 25.47 14.16 -10.83
N ASP A 39 24.75 14.55 -9.79
CA ASP A 39 23.96 15.77 -9.74
C ASP A 39 23.80 16.29 -8.32
N GLN A 40 23.34 17.53 -8.20
CA GLN A 40 22.97 18.13 -6.94
C GLN A 40 21.64 17.52 -6.43
N GLY A 41 21.46 17.49 -5.13
CA GLY A 41 20.22 17.01 -4.53
C GLY A 41 20.03 17.52 -3.12
N ILE A 42 18.77 17.60 -2.71
CA ILE A 42 18.37 17.81 -1.33
C ILE A 42 17.68 16.53 -0.86
N MET A 43 18.15 16.01 0.27
CA MET A 43 17.60 14.79 0.85
C MET A 43 16.92 15.12 2.17
N PHE A 44 15.76 14.52 2.40
CA PHE A 44 15.02 14.63 3.64
C PHE A 44 15.01 13.28 4.33
N GLY A 45 15.35 13.27 5.60
CA GLY A 45 15.22 12.11 6.46
C GLY A 45 14.13 12.34 7.50
N TYR A 46 13.41 11.28 7.84
CA TYR A 46 12.42 11.30 8.92
C TYR A 46 12.51 10.01 9.72
N ALA A 47 12.49 10.13 11.03
CA ALA A 47 12.38 9.02 11.96
C ALA A 47 11.57 9.45 13.20
N CYS A 48 10.83 8.50 13.77
CA CYS A 48 10.11 8.69 15.02
C CYS A 48 10.23 7.42 15.88
N ASN A 49 9.85 7.52 17.14
CA ASN A 49 9.97 6.42 18.11
C ASN A 49 8.66 5.66 18.36
N GLU A 50 7.70 5.75 17.43
CA GLU A 50 6.40 5.09 17.57
C GLU A 50 6.50 3.57 17.36
N THR A 51 7.41 3.14 16.49
CA THR A 51 7.62 1.73 16.14
C THR A 51 9.08 1.32 16.22
N ARG A 52 9.35 0.02 16.17
CA ARG A 52 10.72 -0.51 16.13
C ARG A 52 11.49 -0.12 14.87
N GLU A 53 10.75 0.09 13.79
CA GLU A 53 11.27 0.51 12.50
C GLU A 53 11.62 2.01 12.46
N MET A 54 11.42 2.72 13.56
CA MET A 54 11.60 4.17 13.64
C MET A 54 10.74 4.95 12.66
N MET A 55 9.57 4.42 12.35
CA MET A 55 8.61 4.95 11.40
C MET A 55 7.23 5.17 12.05
N PRO A 56 6.37 6.03 11.47
CA PRO A 56 5.04 6.26 12.00
C PRO A 56 4.20 4.99 12.15
N ALA A 57 3.46 4.88 13.24
CA ALA A 57 2.59 3.75 13.54
C ALA A 57 1.54 3.49 12.43
N THR A 58 1.00 4.57 11.85
CA THR A 58 0.07 4.50 10.71
C THR A 58 0.67 3.78 9.51
N LEU A 59 1.92 4.11 9.16
CA LEU A 59 2.63 3.50 8.03
C LEU A 59 2.91 2.03 8.29
N ILE A 60 3.46 1.71 9.46
CA ILE A 60 3.81 0.32 9.79
C ILE A 60 2.56 -0.55 9.87
N LEU A 61 1.48 -0.08 10.49
CA LEU A 61 0.25 -0.84 10.55
C LEU A 61 -0.37 -1.08 9.17
N SER A 62 -0.35 -0.08 8.28
CA SER A 62 -0.82 -0.27 6.92
C SER A 62 -0.01 -1.33 6.17
N HIS A 63 1.31 -1.35 6.35
CA HIS A 63 2.18 -2.40 5.78
C HIS A 63 1.92 -3.79 6.39
N VAL A 64 1.65 -3.88 7.68
CA VAL A 64 1.34 -5.16 8.34
C VAL A 64 0.03 -5.73 7.80
N ILE A 65 -0.99 -4.89 7.60
CA ILE A 65 -2.26 -5.29 6.98
C ILE A 65 -2.02 -5.92 5.61
N LEU A 66 -1.25 -5.26 4.73
CA LEU A 66 -0.96 -5.78 3.39
C LEU A 66 -0.09 -7.05 3.40
N LYS A 67 0.88 -7.12 4.31
CA LYS A 67 1.69 -8.33 4.49
C LYS A 67 0.82 -9.53 4.89
N GLU A 68 -0.13 -9.33 5.82
CA GLU A 68 -1.02 -10.40 6.25
C GLU A 68 -2.02 -10.78 5.14
N LEU A 69 -2.55 -9.82 4.39
CA LEU A 69 -3.39 -10.07 3.23
C LEU A 69 -2.67 -10.93 2.18
N ALA A 70 -1.40 -10.63 1.91
CA ALA A 70 -0.56 -11.40 1.01
C ALA A 70 -0.29 -12.83 1.53
N VAL A 71 -0.18 -13.02 2.85
CA VAL A 71 -0.05 -14.34 3.47
C VAL A 71 -1.33 -15.14 3.26
N ILE A 72 -2.50 -14.58 3.57
CA ILE A 72 -3.81 -15.20 3.37
C ILE A 72 -3.96 -15.66 1.91
N ARG A 73 -3.65 -14.78 0.96
CA ARG A 73 -3.70 -15.09 -0.47
C ARG A 73 -2.82 -16.29 -0.85
N ARG A 74 -1.57 -16.32 -0.35
CA ARG A 74 -0.63 -17.43 -0.65
C ARG A 74 -1.02 -18.74 0.00
N GLU A 75 -1.66 -18.70 1.18
CA GLU A 75 -2.19 -19.88 1.85
C GLU A 75 -3.31 -20.53 1.04
N GLY A 76 -4.12 -19.74 0.31
CA GLY A 76 -5.20 -20.25 -0.54
C GLY A 76 -6.29 -21.02 0.20
N LYS A 77 -6.45 -20.83 1.52
CA LYS A 77 -7.40 -21.57 2.36
C LYS A 77 -8.67 -20.79 2.64
N VAL A 78 -8.54 -19.51 2.87
CA VAL A 78 -9.64 -18.57 3.12
C VAL A 78 -9.45 -17.36 2.21
N MET A 79 -10.52 -16.62 1.93
CA MET A 79 -10.49 -15.49 0.99
C MET A 79 -9.78 -15.85 -0.34
N THR A 80 -10.14 -17.00 -0.90
CA THR A 80 -9.46 -17.58 -2.09
C THR A 80 -9.61 -16.72 -3.35
N TYR A 81 -10.51 -15.78 -3.33
CA TYR A 81 -10.75 -14.80 -4.38
C TYR A 81 -9.72 -13.66 -4.41
N LEU A 82 -8.82 -13.56 -3.44
CA LEU A 82 -7.83 -12.48 -3.38
C LEU A 82 -6.83 -12.53 -4.53
N ARG A 83 -6.49 -11.35 -5.05
CA ARG A 83 -5.48 -11.14 -6.08
C ARG A 83 -4.36 -10.21 -5.59
N PRO A 84 -3.22 -10.12 -6.30
CA PRO A 84 -2.00 -9.51 -5.75
C PRO A 84 -2.09 -8.02 -5.44
N ASP A 85 -2.86 -7.25 -6.22
CA ASP A 85 -2.90 -5.79 -6.05
C ASP A 85 -3.76 -5.41 -4.85
N SER A 86 -3.18 -4.60 -3.97
CA SER A 86 -3.88 -4.14 -2.78
C SER A 86 -3.27 -2.86 -2.22
N LYS A 87 -4.11 -2.08 -1.57
CA LYS A 87 -3.75 -0.82 -0.91
C LYS A 87 -4.35 -0.80 0.48
N SER A 88 -3.67 -0.17 1.43
CA SER A 88 -4.25 0.11 2.74
C SER A 88 -3.87 1.48 3.24
N GLN A 89 -4.75 2.05 4.04
CA GLN A 89 -4.54 3.30 4.74
C GLN A 89 -5.04 3.16 6.16
N VAL A 90 -4.32 3.73 7.10
CA VAL A 90 -4.70 3.75 8.51
C VAL A 90 -4.70 5.18 9.01
N THR A 91 -5.77 5.57 9.70
CA THR A 91 -5.87 6.82 10.43
C THR A 91 -5.88 6.52 11.92
N MET A 92 -5.06 7.23 12.67
CA MET A 92 -4.97 7.10 14.13
C MET A 92 -5.31 8.41 14.82
N GLU A 93 -5.85 8.31 16.02
CA GLU A 93 -5.94 9.43 16.94
C GLU A 93 -4.66 9.53 17.75
N TYR A 94 -4.22 10.75 17.98
CA TYR A 94 -3.04 11.08 18.76
C TYR A 94 -3.40 11.99 19.92
N ASP A 95 -2.69 11.85 21.02
CA ASP A 95 -2.74 12.78 22.13
C ASP A 95 -2.05 14.09 21.77
N GLU A 96 -2.77 15.20 21.88
CA GLU A 96 -2.27 16.54 21.47
C GLU A 96 -1.05 17.01 22.27
N THR A 97 -0.93 16.54 23.52
CA THR A 97 0.14 17.00 24.42
C THR A 97 1.42 16.17 24.25
N THR A 98 1.25 14.86 24.13
CA THR A 98 2.37 13.90 24.10
C THR A 98 2.73 13.44 22.69
N ASN A 99 1.91 13.72 21.68
CA ASN A 99 2.02 13.23 20.32
C ASN A 99 2.12 11.70 20.23
N LYS A 100 1.51 10.97 21.18
CA LYS A 100 1.50 9.51 21.17
C LYS A 100 0.22 8.99 20.51
N PRO A 101 0.31 7.90 19.72
CA PRO A 101 -0.86 7.27 19.15
C PRO A 101 -1.73 6.68 20.27
N LEU A 102 -3.03 6.97 20.24
CA LEU A 102 -4.01 6.52 21.22
C LEU A 102 -4.80 5.30 20.73
N ARG A 103 -5.32 5.37 19.52
CA ARG A 103 -6.09 4.29 18.90
C ARG A 103 -6.16 4.41 17.37
N VAL A 104 -6.47 3.32 16.74
CA VAL A 104 -6.85 3.30 15.34
C VAL A 104 -8.27 3.84 15.20
N HIS A 105 -8.42 4.91 14.41
CA HIS A 105 -9.73 5.50 14.11
C HIS A 105 -10.35 4.90 12.85
N THR A 106 -9.59 4.80 11.76
CA THR A 106 -10.11 4.31 10.47
C THR A 106 -9.10 3.40 9.80
N ILE A 107 -9.59 2.32 9.23
CA ILE A 107 -8.85 1.41 8.36
C ILE A 107 -9.52 1.39 6.99
N VAL A 108 -8.75 1.64 5.94
CA VAL A 108 -9.17 1.48 4.55
C VAL A 108 -8.36 0.34 3.94
N VAL A 109 -9.04 -0.62 3.32
CA VAL A 109 -8.41 -1.71 2.57
C VAL A 109 -9.04 -1.75 1.18
N SER A 110 -8.22 -1.64 0.14
CA SER A 110 -8.63 -1.92 -1.23
C SER A 110 -7.85 -3.14 -1.71
N THR A 111 -8.54 -4.17 -2.14
CA THR A 111 -7.93 -5.42 -2.60
C THR A 111 -8.52 -5.90 -3.90
N GLN A 112 -7.66 -6.26 -4.82
CA GLN A 112 -8.03 -6.93 -6.06
C GLN A 112 -8.59 -8.32 -5.74
N HIS A 113 -9.66 -8.70 -6.44
CA HIS A 113 -10.37 -9.96 -6.24
C HIS A 113 -10.95 -10.49 -7.55
N ASP A 114 -11.23 -11.79 -7.59
CA ASP A 114 -11.99 -12.39 -8.69
C ASP A 114 -13.46 -12.00 -8.62
N GLU A 115 -14.14 -12.17 -9.73
CA GLU A 115 -15.61 -12.17 -9.77
C GLU A 115 -16.12 -13.54 -9.32
N PHE A 116 -16.26 -13.73 -8.00
CA PHE A 116 -16.64 -15.01 -7.39
C PHE A 116 -18.16 -15.15 -7.11
N ILE A 117 -18.92 -14.07 -7.28
CA ILE A 117 -20.39 -14.07 -7.30
C ILE A 117 -20.80 -13.49 -8.64
N LEU A 118 -21.36 -14.34 -9.49
CA LEU A 118 -21.76 -13.97 -10.84
C LEU A 118 -23.28 -13.69 -10.91
N PRO A 119 -23.73 -12.81 -11.79
CA PRO A 119 -25.15 -12.62 -12.06
C PRO A 119 -25.76 -13.89 -12.66
N GLY A 120 -27.05 -14.11 -12.43
CA GLY A 120 -27.80 -15.28 -12.89
C GLY A 120 -28.71 -15.83 -11.82
N ASN A 121 -29.62 -16.75 -12.18
CA ASN A 121 -30.60 -17.35 -11.28
C ASN A 121 -31.45 -16.30 -10.52
N GLY A 122 -31.83 -15.21 -11.18
CA GLY A 122 -32.60 -14.13 -10.56
C GLY A 122 -31.76 -13.04 -9.88
N LEU A 123 -30.43 -13.16 -9.90
CA LEU A 123 -29.51 -12.14 -9.36
C LEU A 123 -29.08 -11.20 -10.48
N THR A 124 -29.30 -9.92 -10.30
CA THR A 124 -28.81 -8.88 -11.21
C THR A 124 -27.29 -8.66 -11.03
N GLU A 125 -26.64 -8.03 -11.98
CA GLU A 125 -25.20 -7.68 -11.91
C GLU A 125 -24.91 -6.82 -10.66
N LYS A 126 -25.76 -5.84 -10.40
CA LYS A 126 -25.63 -4.96 -9.24
C LYS A 126 -25.74 -5.72 -7.92
N GLU A 127 -26.73 -6.60 -7.79
CA GLU A 127 -26.90 -7.42 -6.58
C GLU A 127 -25.75 -8.41 -6.38
N ALA A 128 -25.21 -8.97 -7.45
CA ALA A 128 -24.03 -9.83 -7.40
C ALA A 128 -22.81 -9.05 -6.88
N GLU A 129 -22.60 -7.84 -7.39
CA GLU A 129 -21.53 -6.96 -6.93
C GLU A 129 -21.70 -6.57 -5.44
N GLU A 130 -22.89 -6.14 -5.05
CA GLU A 130 -23.18 -5.76 -3.66
C GLU A 130 -22.91 -6.92 -2.69
N ARG A 131 -23.38 -8.13 -3.00
CA ARG A 131 -23.12 -9.33 -2.19
C ARG A 131 -21.64 -9.70 -2.13
N MET A 132 -20.94 -9.56 -3.24
CA MET A 132 -19.50 -9.80 -3.31
C MET A 132 -18.74 -8.80 -2.44
N GLN A 133 -19.05 -7.51 -2.51
CA GLN A 133 -18.43 -6.48 -1.69
C GLN A 133 -18.74 -6.68 -0.19
N GLU A 134 -19.99 -7.05 0.14
CA GLU A 134 -20.35 -7.35 1.54
C GLU A 134 -19.56 -8.55 2.08
N ARG A 135 -19.40 -9.60 1.27
CA ARG A 135 -18.58 -10.77 1.65
C ARG A 135 -17.12 -10.39 1.87
N ILE A 136 -16.52 -9.58 0.99
CA ILE A 136 -15.15 -9.12 1.16
C ILE A 136 -15.02 -8.27 2.44
N ARG A 137 -15.98 -7.38 2.70
CA ARG A 137 -15.99 -6.55 3.92
C ARG A 137 -16.04 -7.40 5.18
N GLU A 138 -16.91 -8.41 5.20
CA GLU A 138 -17.04 -9.32 6.33
C GLU A 138 -15.77 -10.15 6.54
N ASP A 139 -15.18 -10.69 5.48
CA ASP A 139 -13.94 -11.45 5.56
C ASP A 139 -12.75 -10.58 6.01
N VAL A 140 -12.67 -9.32 5.58
CA VAL A 140 -11.66 -8.38 6.10
C VAL A 140 -11.85 -8.16 7.60
N ARG A 141 -13.09 -7.96 8.05
CA ARG A 141 -13.41 -7.71 9.46
C ARG A 141 -13.14 -8.94 10.34
N THR A 142 -13.55 -10.13 9.90
CA THR A 142 -13.55 -11.34 10.72
C THR A 142 -12.31 -12.21 10.55
N ILE A 143 -11.58 -12.07 9.44
CA ILE A 143 -10.40 -12.88 9.16
C ILE A 143 -9.13 -12.01 9.15
N LEU A 144 -9.07 -10.98 8.30
CA LEU A 144 -7.84 -10.20 8.10
C LEU A 144 -7.45 -9.44 9.36
N ILE A 145 -8.34 -8.60 9.91
CA ILE A 145 -7.99 -7.74 11.05
C ILE A 145 -7.64 -8.55 12.30
N PRO A 146 -8.37 -9.62 12.68
CA PRO A 146 -7.97 -10.50 13.78
C PRO A 146 -6.60 -11.15 13.56
N ARG A 147 -6.26 -11.56 12.33
CA ARG A 147 -4.95 -12.13 12.03
C ARG A 147 -3.83 -11.08 12.14
N VAL A 148 -4.09 -9.84 11.70
CA VAL A 148 -3.18 -8.71 11.89
C VAL A 148 -2.90 -8.49 13.37
N LYS A 149 -3.95 -8.40 14.19
CA LYS A 149 -3.83 -8.23 15.65
C LYS A 149 -3.02 -9.37 16.29
N ALA A 150 -3.37 -10.61 16.00
CA ALA A 150 -2.65 -11.79 16.50
C ALA A 150 -1.18 -11.85 16.03
N ARG A 151 -0.87 -11.35 14.84
CA ARG A 151 0.51 -11.23 14.34
C ARG A 151 1.31 -10.23 15.15
N LEU A 152 0.74 -9.06 15.43
CA LEU A 152 1.37 -8.02 16.23
C LEU A 152 1.56 -8.48 17.69
N GLU A 153 0.56 -9.13 18.28
CA GLU A 153 0.64 -9.70 19.63
C GLU A 153 1.77 -10.73 19.76
N ARG A 154 1.88 -11.65 18.80
CA ARG A 154 2.98 -12.63 18.77
C ARG A 154 4.35 -11.99 18.63
N ALA A 155 4.43 -10.85 17.97
CA ALA A 155 5.66 -10.07 17.87
C ALA A 155 5.95 -9.22 19.12
N GLY A 156 5.03 -9.16 20.07
CA GLY A 156 5.10 -8.26 21.23
C GLY A 156 5.07 -6.78 20.81
N ASP A 157 4.36 -6.48 19.71
CA ASP A 157 4.27 -5.14 19.18
C ASP A 157 3.15 -4.35 19.84
N LYS A 158 3.45 -3.14 20.30
CA LYS A 158 2.50 -2.26 20.98
C LYS A 158 1.33 -1.83 20.08
N LEU A 159 1.51 -1.88 18.76
CA LEU A 159 0.46 -1.56 17.79
C LEU A 159 -0.78 -2.44 17.95
N ALA A 160 -0.64 -3.67 18.45
CA ALA A 160 -1.77 -4.55 18.71
C ALA A 160 -2.82 -3.93 19.64
N GLY A 161 -2.36 -3.23 20.67
CA GLY A 161 -3.23 -2.56 21.65
C GLY A 161 -3.95 -1.33 21.12
N LEU A 162 -3.51 -0.78 19.98
CA LEU A 162 -4.14 0.38 19.34
C LEU A 162 -5.34 -0.02 18.45
N ILE A 163 -5.46 -1.30 18.10
CA ILE A 163 -6.58 -1.82 17.30
C ILE A 163 -7.69 -2.23 18.25
N GLY A 164 -8.61 -1.31 18.53
CA GLY A 164 -9.84 -1.57 19.30
C GLY A 164 -10.90 -2.27 18.45
N ASP A 165 -12.15 -2.20 18.91
CA ASP A 165 -13.31 -2.75 18.20
C ASP A 165 -14.17 -1.65 17.55
N ASP A 166 -13.86 -0.39 17.82
CA ASP A 166 -14.64 0.81 17.47
C ASP A 166 -14.08 1.58 16.26
N TYR A 167 -13.19 0.98 15.49
CA TYR A 167 -12.66 1.61 14.28
C TYR A 167 -13.68 1.60 13.12
N ILE A 168 -13.59 2.61 12.27
CA ILE A 168 -14.35 2.68 11.01
C ILE A 168 -13.61 1.84 9.96
N LEU A 169 -14.31 0.90 9.32
CA LEU A 169 -13.74 0.04 8.28
C LEU A 169 -14.34 0.35 6.91
N HIS A 170 -13.49 0.75 5.98
CA HIS A 170 -13.83 0.88 4.56
C HIS A 170 -13.10 -0.20 3.75
N VAL A 171 -13.85 -0.95 2.98
CA VAL A 171 -13.31 -2.00 2.11
C VAL A 171 -13.80 -1.76 0.69
N ASN A 172 -12.87 -1.68 -0.26
CA ASN A 172 -13.14 -1.37 -1.67
C ASN A 172 -14.16 -0.21 -1.83
N PRO A 173 -13.89 0.98 -1.27
CA PRO A 173 -14.88 2.05 -1.20
C PRO A 173 -15.37 2.56 -2.56
N THR A 174 -14.64 2.27 -3.63
CA THR A 174 -14.99 2.64 -5.01
C THR A 174 -15.77 1.55 -5.76
N GLY A 175 -16.08 0.42 -5.12
CA GLY A 175 -16.76 -0.72 -5.73
C GLY A 175 -15.81 -1.87 -6.07
N LYS A 176 -16.18 -2.69 -7.06
CA LYS A 176 -15.39 -3.88 -7.46
C LYS A 176 -13.99 -3.50 -7.95
N PHE A 177 -13.02 -4.36 -7.61
CA PHE A 177 -11.63 -4.21 -7.99
C PHE A 177 -11.09 -5.53 -8.58
N VAL A 178 -11.46 -5.81 -9.82
CA VAL A 178 -11.09 -7.04 -10.55
C VAL A 178 -9.84 -6.82 -11.40
N ILE A 179 -9.75 -5.69 -12.10
CA ILE A 179 -8.61 -5.35 -12.94
C ILE A 179 -7.61 -4.56 -12.11
N GLY A 180 -6.40 -5.08 -11.96
CA GLY A 180 -5.34 -4.44 -11.17
C GLY A 180 -3.95 -4.83 -11.68
N GLY A 181 -2.91 -4.34 -10.98
CA GLY A 181 -1.53 -4.55 -11.37
C GLY A 181 -1.17 -3.83 -12.68
N PRO A 182 -0.11 -4.26 -13.39
CA PRO A 182 0.39 -3.60 -14.61
C PRO A 182 -0.62 -3.54 -15.75
N HIS A 183 -1.62 -4.42 -15.76
CA HIS A 183 -2.71 -4.39 -16.75
C HIS A 183 -3.72 -3.27 -16.44
N GLY A 184 -3.96 -2.98 -15.16
CA GLY A 184 -4.86 -1.93 -14.73
C GLY A 184 -4.26 -0.54 -14.92
N ASP A 185 -3.14 -0.30 -14.29
CA ASP A 185 -2.40 0.94 -14.38
C ASP A 185 -0.91 0.78 -14.09
N THR A 186 -0.15 1.82 -14.43
CA THR A 186 1.25 1.95 -14.05
C THR A 186 1.53 3.36 -13.54
N GLY A 187 2.69 3.56 -12.93
CA GLY A 187 3.04 4.88 -12.42
C GLY A 187 4.53 5.12 -12.37
N LEU A 188 4.88 6.39 -12.30
CA LEU A 188 6.24 6.86 -12.15
C LEU A 188 6.45 7.44 -10.76
N THR A 189 7.67 7.32 -10.23
CA THR A 189 8.08 8.00 -9.01
C THR A 189 7.80 9.50 -9.13
N GLY A 190 7.20 10.07 -8.09
CA GLY A 190 6.79 11.49 -8.09
C GLY A 190 5.40 11.76 -8.66
N ARG A 191 4.86 10.88 -9.52
CA ARG A 191 3.47 11.01 -10.03
C ARG A 191 2.44 10.22 -9.23
N LYS A 192 2.86 9.19 -8.54
CA LYS A 192 2.01 8.37 -7.64
C LYS A 192 1.91 8.94 -6.22
N LEU A 193 2.32 10.18 -6.01
CA LEU A 193 2.30 10.78 -4.68
C LEU A 193 0.89 11.09 -4.18
N SER A 194 -0.08 11.17 -5.07
CA SER A 194 -1.44 11.39 -4.63
C SER A 194 -2.44 11.11 -5.70
N LEU A 195 -3.34 10.22 -5.38
CA LEU A 195 -4.62 10.10 -6.07
C LEU A 195 -5.70 10.99 -5.44
N ILE A 196 -5.45 11.50 -4.23
CA ILE A 196 -6.44 12.23 -3.46
C ILE A 196 -5.96 13.58 -3.01
N HIS A 197 -4.70 13.76 -3.06
CA HIS A 197 -4.20 15.04 -2.81
C HIS A 197 -3.66 15.49 -4.03
N ILE A 198 -4.11 16.08 -4.20
CA ILE A 198 -3.68 17.34 -4.35
C ILE A 198 -2.43 17.60 -3.55
N SER A 199 -1.47 16.90 -3.92
CA SER A 199 -0.18 17.51 -4.06
C SER A 199 -0.22 18.46 -5.26
N GLU A 200 -1.43 18.94 -5.55
CA GLU A 200 -1.55 20.16 -6.25
C GLU A 200 -0.63 21.06 -5.57
N PRO A 201 0.35 21.40 -6.35
CA PRO A 201 1.42 22.14 -5.82
C PRO A 201 0.78 23.35 -5.22
N THR A 202 0.96 23.41 -4.06
CA THR A 202 1.49 24.62 -3.51
C THR A 202 2.77 24.97 -4.26
N ARG A 203 2.67 25.11 -5.54
CA ARG A 203 3.56 25.99 -6.24
C ARG A 203 3.22 27.34 -5.65
N PRO A 204 4.17 28.00 -4.94
CA PRO A 204 3.98 29.37 -4.61
C PRO A 204 3.64 30.06 -5.93
N LEU A 205 2.45 30.60 -6.02
CA LEU A 205 2.02 31.40 -7.17
C LEU A 205 2.89 32.67 -7.33
N TYR A 206 3.96 32.74 -6.57
CA TYR A 206 4.84 33.91 -6.46
C TYR A 206 6.30 33.48 -6.43
N ILE A 207 6.80 33.06 -7.56
CA ILE A 207 8.18 33.32 -7.92
C ILE A 207 8.11 34.18 -9.18
N SER A 208 8.03 35.48 -8.97
CA SER A 208 8.39 36.47 -9.97
C SER A 208 9.91 36.55 -10.07
#